data_81860cb7bc716f6471b25fe8b9a08bf3
#
_entry.id   81860cb7bc716f6471b25fe8b9a08bf3
#
_cell.length_a   1.000
_cell.length_b   1.000
_cell.length_c   1.000
_cell.angle_alpha   90.00
_cell.angle_beta   90.00
_cell.angle_gamma   90.00
#
_symmetry.space_group_name_H-M   'P 1'
#
loop_
_entity.id
_entity.type
_entity.pdbx_description
1 polymer ?
#
loop_
_entity_poly.entity_id
_entity_poly.type
_entity_poly.pdbx_seq_one_letter_code
_entity_poly.pdbx_strand_id
1 'polypeptide(L)'
;DFVQVYDCYTITVLVSLEDMGFCPKGQSGPFVAERDLTFAGDLPLNTNGGQLSFGQPGTAGGMIHVVEAVRQLMGRGAARQVKNASLGVAHGNGGVMGDQVTLVLANQ
;
A
#
# COMPACT_ATOMS: atom_id res chain seq x y z
N ASP A 1 -3.26 -9.71 3.13
CA ASP A 1 -2.32 -10.36 2.20
C ASP A 1 -1.37 -9.32 1.58
N PHE A 2 -1.83 -8.08 1.35
CA PHE A 2 -1.01 -6.99 0.85
C PHE A 2 -1.57 -5.62 1.23
N VAL A 3 -0.72 -4.58 1.15
CA VAL A 3 -1.07 -3.21 1.50
C VAL A 3 -0.64 -2.25 0.38
N GLN A 4 -1.54 -1.36 0.01
CA GLN A 4 -1.26 -0.25 -0.91
C GLN A 4 -1.44 1.06 -0.14
N VAL A 5 -0.37 1.83 0.02
CA VAL A 5 -0.37 3.05 0.83
C VAL A 5 0.08 4.23 -0.02
N TYR A 6 -0.61 5.34 0.10
CA TYR A 6 -0.25 6.59 -0.56
C TYR A 6 1.16 7.03 -0.13
N ASP A 7 2.09 7.02 -1.05
CA ASP A 7 3.52 7.22 -0.84
C ASP A 7 4.04 8.49 -1.52
N CYS A 8 3.42 9.63 -1.23
CA CYS A 8 3.97 10.91 -1.68
C CYS A 8 5.38 11.18 -1.12
N TYR A 9 5.68 10.62 0.05
CA TYR A 9 7.00 10.54 0.68
C TYR A 9 7.12 9.24 1.45
N THR A 10 8.35 8.74 1.64
CA THR A 10 8.59 7.51 2.41
C THR A 10 8.07 7.60 3.84
N ILE A 11 8.23 8.76 4.49
CA ILE A 11 7.71 8.98 5.86
C ILE A 11 6.18 8.85 5.94
N THR A 12 5.47 9.21 4.88
CA THR A 12 4.00 9.07 4.84
C THR A 12 3.58 7.62 4.95
N VAL A 13 4.31 6.71 4.31
CA VAL A 13 4.05 5.27 4.42
C VAL A 13 4.22 4.80 5.86
N LEU A 14 5.30 5.19 6.52
CA LEU A 14 5.60 4.79 7.91
C LEU A 14 4.50 5.26 8.87
N VAL A 15 4.11 6.52 8.78
CA VAL A 15 3.04 7.09 9.62
C VAL A 15 1.71 6.39 9.35
N SER A 16 1.39 6.14 8.07
CA SER A 16 0.13 5.47 7.70
C SER A 16 0.07 4.03 8.21
N LEU A 17 1.18 3.29 8.19
CA LEU A 17 1.23 1.93 8.75
C LEU A 17 0.94 1.93 10.26
N GLU A 18 1.48 2.91 11.00
CA GLU A 18 1.18 3.09 12.43
C GLU A 18 -0.29 3.45 12.65
N ASP A 19 -0.83 4.39 11.87
CA ASP A 19 -2.20 4.87 12.00
C ASP A 19 -3.23 3.79 11.67
N MET A 20 -2.92 2.92 10.72
CA MET A 20 -3.74 1.75 10.39
C MET A 20 -3.57 0.58 11.38
N GLY A 21 -2.64 0.67 12.33
CA GLY A 21 -2.44 -0.35 13.37
C GLY A 21 -1.59 -1.55 12.95
N PHE A 22 -0.80 -1.45 11.89
CA PHE A 22 0.15 -2.51 11.51
C PHE A 22 1.28 -2.65 12.53
N CYS A 23 1.63 -1.57 13.21
CA CYS A 23 2.60 -1.55 14.29
C CYS A 23 2.25 -0.44 15.31
N PRO A 24 2.80 -0.51 16.54
CA PRO A 24 2.63 0.56 17.53
C PRO A 24 3.22 1.89 17.05
N LYS A 25 2.68 2.99 17.57
CA LYS A 25 3.18 4.34 17.29
C LYS A 25 4.68 4.45 17.63
N GLY A 26 5.44 5.05 16.70
CA GLY A 26 6.90 5.22 16.81
C GLY A 26 7.70 3.96 16.50
N GLN A 27 7.08 2.88 16.05
CA GLN A 27 7.73 1.61 15.76
C GLN A 27 7.75 1.25 14.27
N SER A 28 7.27 2.11 13.39
CA SER A 28 7.23 1.82 11.95
C SER A 28 8.61 1.61 11.33
N GLY A 29 9.64 2.32 11.78
CA GLY A 29 11.01 2.14 11.29
C GLY A 29 11.54 0.72 11.54
N PRO A 30 11.66 0.25 12.79
CA PRO A 30 12.01 -1.13 13.08
C PRO A 30 11.08 -2.14 12.41
N PHE A 31 9.77 -1.90 12.40
CA PHE A 31 8.77 -2.78 11.80
C PHE A 31 9.05 -3.06 10.32
N VAL A 32 9.32 -2.02 9.51
CA VAL A 32 9.59 -2.20 8.07
C VAL A 32 11.01 -2.75 7.81
N ALA A 33 11.97 -2.45 8.69
CA ALA A 33 13.34 -2.93 8.57
C ALA A 33 13.46 -4.46 8.77
N GLU A 34 12.54 -5.07 9.49
CA GLU A 34 12.49 -6.50 9.79
C GLU A 34 11.63 -7.31 8.79
N ARG A 35 11.06 -6.65 7.77
CA ARG A 35 10.11 -7.29 6.84
C ARG A 35 10.60 -7.24 5.40
N ASP A 36 10.21 -8.25 4.64
CA ASP A 36 10.28 -8.22 3.19
C ASP A 36 9.00 -7.57 2.63
N LEU A 37 9.13 -6.33 2.18
CA LEU A 37 8.03 -5.52 1.62
C LEU A 37 7.81 -5.77 0.12
N THR A 38 8.57 -6.67 -0.50
CA THR A 38 8.38 -7.00 -1.91
C THR A 38 7.08 -7.77 -2.14
N PHE A 39 6.65 -7.89 -3.39
CA PHE A 39 5.43 -8.65 -3.73
C PHE A 39 5.50 -10.14 -3.34
N ALA A 40 6.69 -10.67 -3.11
CA ALA A 40 6.93 -12.05 -2.68
C ALA A 40 7.21 -12.18 -1.18
N GLY A 41 7.28 -11.06 -0.46
CA GLY A 41 7.62 -11.00 0.95
C GLY A 41 6.46 -11.29 1.91
N ASP A 42 6.73 -11.09 3.18
CA ASP A 42 5.78 -11.33 4.26
C ASP A 42 4.78 -10.18 4.47
N LEU A 43 5.10 -8.97 3.96
CA LEU A 43 4.19 -7.83 3.93
C LEU A 43 4.29 -7.09 2.59
N PRO A 44 3.70 -7.63 1.50
CA PRO A 44 3.71 -6.96 0.22
C PRO A 44 3.13 -5.54 0.30
N LEU A 45 3.98 -4.54 0.01
CA LEU A 45 3.63 -3.13 0.11
C LEU A 45 3.88 -2.43 -1.23
N ASN A 46 2.87 -1.70 -1.74
CA ASN A 46 2.97 -0.94 -2.99
C ASN A 46 3.60 -1.76 -4.13
N THR A 47 3.00 -2.87 -4.44
CA THR A 47 3.54 -3.92 -5.32
C THR A 47 3.90 -3.46 -6.73
N ASN A 48 3.30 -2.36 -7.20
CA ASN A 48 3.64 -1.71 -8.48
C ASN A 48 4.77 -0.67 -8.37
N GLY A 49 5.31 -0.45 -7.17
CA GLY A 49 6.32 0.57 -6.88
C GLY A 49 5.75 1.88 -6.33
N GLY A 50 4.41 2.00 -6.22
CA GLY A 50 3.75 3.18 -5.69
C GLY A 50 3.98 4.44 -6.53
N GLN A 51 3.66 5.60 -5.96
CA GLN A 51 3.85 6.89 -6.64
C GLN A 51 5.33 7.27 -6.77
N LEU A 52 6.17 6.86 -5.83
CA LEU A 52 7.60 7.16 -5.84
C LEU A 52 8.36 6.49 -6.99
N SER A 53 7.90 5.34 -7.46
CA SER A 53 8.56 4.58 -8.53
C SER A 53 7.73 4.48 -9.81
N PHE A 54 6.42 4.27 -9.71
CA PHE A 54 5.55 4.14 -10.87
C PHE A 54 5.21 5.51 -11.49
N GLY A 55 4.95 6.51 -10.66
CA GLY A 55 4.66 7.88 -11.08
C GLY A 55 3.53 8.53 -10.31
N GLN A 56 3.54 9.86 -10.28
CA GLN A 56 2.56 10.68 -9.57
C GLN A 56 1.75 11.53 -10.57
N PRO A 57 0.51 11.15 -10.90
CA PRO A 57 -0.33 11.87 -11.86
C PRO A 57 -1.10 13.06 -11.23
N GLY A 58 -0.63 13.63 -10.14
CA GLY A 58 -1.30 14.73 -9.44
C GLY A 58 -2.56 14.27 -8.69
N THR A 59 -3.69 14.90 -8.91
CA THR A 59 -4.95 14.63 -8.18
C THR A 59 -5.46 13.20 -8.30
N ALA A 60 -5.05 12.46 -9.32
CA ALA A 60 -5.42 11.05 -9.51
C ALA A 60 -4.47 10.06 -8.80
N GLY A 61 -3.44 10.55 -8.09
CA GLY A 61 -2.40 9.72 -7.49
C GLY A 61 -2.92 8.62 -6.56
N GLY A 62 -3.92 8.91 -5.75
CA GLY A 62 -4.52 7.92 -4.86
C GLY A 62 -5.16 6.72 -5.56
N MET A 63 -5.65 6.90 -6.79
CA MET A 63 -6.26 5.82 -7.56
C MET A 63 -5.27 4.75 -8.03
N ILE A 64 -3.97 5.06 -8.10
CA ILE A 64 -2.92 4.08 -8.44
C ILE A 64 -2.98 2.90 -7.45
N HIS A 65 -3.12 3.20 -6.17
CA HIS A 65 -3.16 2.21 -5.10
C HIS A 65 -4.43 1.34 -5.17
N VAL A 66 -5.57 1.95 -5.46
CA VAL A 66 -6.83 1.22 -5.63
C VAL A 66 -6.79 0.32 -6.87
N VAL A 67 -6.30 0.84 -8.00
CA VAL A 67 -6.15 0.06 -9.24
C VAL A 67 -5.21 -1.12 -9.04
N GLU A 68 -4.07 -0.92 -8.39
CA GLU A 68 -3.14 -2.01 -8.10
C GLU A 68 -3.76 -3.05 -7.15
N ALA A 69 -4.46 -2.62 -6.10
CA ALA A 69 -5.15 -3.52 -5.19
C ALA A 69 -6.18 -4.40 -5.92
N VAL A 70 -6.99 -3.79 -6.78
CA VAL A 70 -7.96 -4.54 -7.61
C VAL A 70 -7.25 -5.52 -8.54
N ARG A 71 -6.15 -5.12 -9.20
CA ARG A 71 -5.36 -6.01 -10.07
C ARG A 71 -4.83 -7.22 -9.32
N GLN A 72 -4.30 -7.02 -8.12
CA GLN A 72 -3.81 -8.11 -7.28
C GLN A 72 -4.92 -9.10 -6.92
N LEU A 73 -6.08 -8.60 -6.49
CA LEU A 73 -7.24 -9.43 -6.14
C LEU A 73 -7.83 -10.18 -7.34
N MET A 74 -7.73 -9.60 -8.53
CA MET A 74 -8.19 -10.25 -9.77
C MET A 74 -7.15 -11.24 -10.37
N GLY A 75 -6.01 -11.45 -9.74
CA GLY A 75 -4.94 -12.28 -10.29
C GLY A 75 -4.25 -11.67 -11.53
N ARG A 76 -4.29 -10.35 -11.68
CA ARG A 76 -3.75 -9.61 -12.85
C ARG A 76 -2.48 -8.82 -12.52
N GLY A 77 -1.77 -9.19 -11.45
CA GLY A 77 -0.52 -8.57 -11.04
C GLY A 77 0.67 -8.90 -11.95
N ALA A 78 0.53 -9.84 -12.89
CA ALA A 78 1.60 -10.31 -13.77
C ALA A 78 2.84 -10.77 -12.99
N ALA A 79 4.04 -10.29 -13.33
CA ALA A 79 5.29 -10.69 -12.67
C ALA A 79 5.38 -10.28 -11.19
N ARG A 80 4.52 -9.35 -10.72
CA ARG A 80 4.46 -8.89 -9.34
C ARG A 80 3.23 -9.38 -8.59
N GLN A 81 2.58 -10.45 -9.08
CA GLN A 81 1.39 -11.01 -8.44
C GLN A 81 1.71 -11.54 -7.04
N VAL A 82 0.99 -11.01 -6.04
CA VAL A 82 1.03 -11.54 -4.67
C VAL A 82 0.37 -12.91 -4.65
N LYS A 83 1.05 -13.88 -4.08
CA LYS A 83 0.55 -15.26 -4.02
C LYS A 83 -0.68 -15.35 -3.12
N ASN A 84 -1.74 -15.98 -3.62
CA ASN A 84 -3.00 -16.19 -2.90
C ASN A 84 -3.64 -14.88 -2.38
N ALA A 85 -3.49 -13.78 -3.12
CA ALA A 85 -4.11 -12.51 -2.78
C ALA A 85 -5.63 -12.63 -2.76
N SER A 86 -6.23 -12.52 -1.59
CA SER A 86 -7.68 -12.58 -1.37
C SER A 86 -8.21 -11.37 -0.58
N LEU A 87 -7.35 -10.74 0.20
CA LEU A 87 -7.66 -9.56 1.00
C LEU A 87 -6.55 -8.52 0.87
N GLY A 88 -6.90 -7.29 0.58
CA GLY A 88 -5.97 -6.17 0.47
C GLY A 88 -6.47 -4.91 1.13
N VAL A 89 -5.56 -4.05 1.54
CA VAL A 89 -5.84 -2.71 2.05
C VAL A 89 -5.31 -1.69 1.04
N ALA A 90 -6.11 -0.68 0.72
CA ALA A 90 -5.67 0.50 -0.02
C ALA A 90 -5.96 1.75 0.82
N HIS A 91 -4.91 2.52 1.13
CA HIS A 91 -4.99 3.73 1.94
C HIS A 91 -4.52 4.92 1.12
N GLY A 92 -5.37 5.94 1.05
CA GLY A 92 -5.09 7.20 0.38
C GLY A 92 -5.15 8.37 1.33
N ASN A 93 -4.38 9.41 1.04
CA ASN A 93 -4.49 10.69 1.72
C ASN A 93 -4.55 11.85 0.73
N GLY A 94 -5.13 12.96 1.18
CA GLY A 94 -5.26 14.19 0.42
C GLY A 94 -5.08 15.41 1.31
N GLY A 95 -5.00 16.60 0.68
CA GLY A 95 -4.96 17.86 1.42
C GLY A 95 -3.86 17.93 2.48
N VAL A 96 -2.61 17.59 2.15
CA VAL A 96 -1.48 17.55 3.10
C VAL A 96 -1.82 16.68 4.33
N MET A 97 -2.28 15.45 4.08
CA MET A 97 -2.75 14.48 5.10
C MET A 97 -3.99 14.95 5.89
N GLY A 98 -4.74 15.91 5.36
CA GLY A 98 -5.99 16.39 5.98
C GLY A 98 -7.17 15.43 5.79
N ASP A 99 -7.21 14.74 4.66
CA ASP A 99 -8.24 13.77 4.32
C ASP A 99 -7.64 12.38 4.21
N GLN A 100 -8.24 11.40 4.87
CA GLN A 100 -7.76 10.02 4.89
C GLN A 100 -8.89 9.07 4.50
N VAL A 101 -8.58 8.11 3.62
CA VAL A 101 -9.53 7.06 3.20
C VAL A 101 -8.82 5.73 3.21
N THR A 102 -9.41 4.75 3.89
CA THR A 102 -8.93 3.37 3.89
C THR A 102 -10.00 2.46 3.33
N LEU A 103 -9.64 1.68 2.33
CA LEU A 103 -10.48 0.65 1.73
C LEU A 103 -9.93 -0.72 2.09
N VAL A 104 -10.81 -1.61 2.53
CA VAL A 104 -10.53 -3.04 2.65
C VAL A 104 -11.23 -3.74 1.50
N LEU A 105 -10.48 -4.41 0.66
CA LEU A 105 -10.94 -5.05 -0.56
C LEU A 105 -10.70 -6.55 -0.48
N ALA A 106 -11.66 -7.33 -0.96
CA ALA A 106 -11.53 -8.78 -1.00
C ALA A 106 -12.05 -9.31 -2.36
N ASN A 107 -11.49 -10.42 -2.82
CA ASN A 107 -12.11 -11.21 -3.87
C ASN A 107 -13.12 -12.18 -3.22
N GLN A 108 -14.14 -12.54 -3.97
CA GLN A 108 -15.14 -13.56 -3.59
C GLN A 108 -14.80 -14.87 -4.28
#